data_2033977edb6cf170289380eb39bc3adc
#
_entry.id   2033977edb6cf170289380eb39bc3adc
#
_cell.length_a   1.000
_cell.length_b   1.000
_cell.length_c   1.000
_cell.angle_alpha   90.00
_cell.angle_beta   90.00
_cell.angle_gamma   90.00
#
_symmetry.space_group_name_H-M   'P 1'
#
loop_
_entity.id
_entity.type
_entity.pdbx_description
1 polymer ?
#
loop_
_entity_poly.entity_id
_entity_poly.type
_entity_poly.pdbx_seq_one_letter_code
_entity_poly.pdbx_strand_id
1 'polypeptide(L)'
;MFGTATRPTATRALLLGSGELGKEVAIELQRLGIEVIAADRYANAPAMQVAHQARVLDMLDGAALRALVAEVKPDLIIPEIEAIATDTLAALEQEGVKVVPNARATQLTMNREGIRRLAAETLGLPTSAYRFAQSKEEFVAAVEAIGLPCVVKPVMSSSGKGQSLLRDLARLDESWTYAQEGGRAGRGKVIVEGFVPFEYEITLLTVRAVDGIHFCEPIGHRQEDGDYRESWQPQAMSELALARSKEVAAKVVEALGGYGLFGVELFIRGDEVWFSEVSPRPHDTGMVTLISQDLSEFA
;
A
#
# COMPACT_ATOMS: atom_id res chain seq x y z
N MET A 1 -1.23 -28.06 -9.83
CA MET A 1 -1.41 -28.76 -8.53
C MET A 1 -0.33 -28.24 -7.62
N PHE A 2 -0.72 -27.67 -6.47
CA PHE A 2 0.23 -27.26 -5.46
C PHE A 2 0.77 -28.51 -4.76
N GLY A 3 2.06 -28.57 -4.49
CA GLY A 3 2.65 -29.67 -3.74
C GLY A 3 2.20 -29.67 -2.28
N THR A 4 2.69 -30.63 -1.50
CA THR A 4 2.48 -30.66 -0.06
C THR A 4 3.56 -29.83 0.62
N ALA A 5 3.19 -28.91 1.50
CA ALA A 5 4.13 -28.10 2.28
C ALA A 5 5.21 -28.98 2.98
N THR A 6 6.41 -28.46 3.11
CA THR A 6 7.59 -29.12 3.67
C THR A 6 8.12 -30.32 2.86
N ARG A 7 7.64 -30.52 1.64
CA ARG A 7 8.12 -31.56 0.72
C ARG A 7 8.91 -30.92 -0.43
N PRO A 8 9.76 -31.68 -1.14
CA PRO A 8 10.53 -31.17 -2.29
C PRO A 8 9.68 -30.59 -3.41
N THR A 9 8.42 -31.01 -3.52
CA THR A 9 7.46 -30.57 -4.54
C THR A 9 6.55 -29.45 -4.04
N ALA A 10 6.80 -28.87 -2.85
CA ALA A 10 5.99 -27.79 -2.31
C ALA A 10 6.09 -26.54 -3.21
N THR A 11 4.96 -25.88 -3.44
CA THR A 11 4.95 -24.49 -3.91
C THR A 11 5.24 -23.60 -2.72
N ARG A 12 6.26 -22.76 -2.83
CA ARG A 12 6.76 -21.91 -1.73
C ARG A 12 6.45 -20.45 -1.98
N ALA A 13 5.86 -19.81 -0.98
CA ALA A 13 5.69 -18.37 -0.93
C ALA A 13 6.62 -17.75 0.11
N LEU A 14 7.39 -16.75 -0.29
CA LEU A 14 8.15 -15.89 0.61
C LEU A 14 7.34 -14.61 0.86
N LEU A 15 6.86 -14.45 2.07
CA LEU A 15 6.13 -13.28 2.54
C LEU A 15 7.14 -12.27 3.10
N LEU A 16 7.22 -11.08 2.53
CA LEU A 16 8.06 -9.97 2.97
C LEU A 16 7.22 -8.92 3.70
N GLY A 17 7.32 -8.91 5.01
CA GLY A 17 6.41 -8.32 5.97
C GLY A 17 5.59 -9.42 6.64
N SER A 18 5.53 -9.38 7.95
CA SER A 18 4.91 -10.43 8.76
C SER A 18 3.97 -9.84 9.82
N GLY A 19 3.31 -8.73 9.49
CA GLY A 19 2.32 -8.08 10.33
C GLY A 19 0.99 -8.85 10.43
N GLU A 20 -0.05 -8.17 10.91
CA GLU A 20 -1.39 -8.74 11.07
C GLU A 20 -1.99 -9.17 9.72
N LEU A 21 -1.91 -8.32 8.70
CA LEU A 21 -2.38 -8.66 7.35
C LEU A 21 -1.59 -9.82 6.76
N GLY A 22 -0.27 -9.81 6.96
CA GLY A 22 0.61 -10.92 6.55
C GLY A 22 0.25 -12.25 7.22
N LYS A 23 -0.24 -12.23 8.46
CA LYS A 23 -0.74 -13.42 9.14
C LYS A 23 -1.95 -14.02 8.42
N GLU A 24 -2.93 -13.20 8.04
CA GLU A 24 -4.09 -13.67 7.30
C GLU A 24 -3.71 -14.19 5.91
N VAL A 25 -2.80 -13.50 5.20
CA VAL A 25 -2.23 -14.01 3.93
C VAL A 25 -1.58 -15.38 4.12
N ALA A 26 -0.79 -15.56 5.18
CA ALA A 26 -0.14 -16.83 5.46
C ALA A 26 -1.16 -17.95 5.72
N ILE A 27 -2.24 -17.68 6.44
CA ILE A 27 -3.33 -18.62 6.71
C ILE A 27 -4.01 -19.04 5.40
N GLU A 28 -4.35 -18.09 4.52
CA GLU A 28 -5.00 -18.39 3.25
C GLU A 28 -4.08 -19.19 2.30
N LEU A 29 -2.82 -18.83 2.21
CA LEU A 29 -1.84 -19.60 1.45
C LEU A 29 -1.74 -21.05 1.95
N GLN A 30 -1.80 -21.27 3.27
CA GLN A 30 -1.80 -22.62 3.83
C GLN A 30 -3.08 -23.41 3.52
N ARG A 31 -4.24 -22.75 3.47
CA ARG A 31 -5.50 -23.39 3.02
C ARG A 31 -5.39 -23.90 1.59
N LEU A 32 -4.59 -23.23 0.75
CA LEU A 32 -4.27 -23.65 -0.62
C LEU A 32 -3.16 -24.72 -0.68
N GLY A 33 -2.56 -25.10 0.45
CA GLY A 33 -1.46 -26.07 0.51
C GLY A 33 -0.09 -25.50 0.16
N ILE A 34 0.07 -24.18 0.16
CA ILE A 34 1.33 -23.48 -0.14
C ILE A 34 2.21 -23.46 1.12
N GLU A 35 3.50 -23.74 0.96
CA GLU A 35 4.49 -23.58 2.03
C GLU A 35 4.84 -22.10 2.17
N VAL A 36 4.63 -21.55 3.37
CA VAL A 36 4.86 -20.14 3.66
C VAL A 36 6.12 -19.94 4.46
N ILE A 37 7.00 -19.09 3.96
CA ILE A 37 8.16 -18.57 4.68
C ILE A 37 7.90 -17.11 4.99
N ALA A 38 7.75 -16.76 6.26
CA ALA A 38 7.48 -15.40 6.72
C ALA A 38 8.77 -14.69 7.13
N ALA A 39 9.00 -13.50 6.60
CA ALA A 39 10.19 -12.71 6.87
C ALA A 39 9.83 -11.32 7.40
N ASP A 40 10.54 -10.87 8.44
CA ASP A 40 10.41 -9.52 9.01
C ASP A 40 11.72 -9.11 9.70
N ARG A 41 11.81 -7.82 10.07
CA ARG A 41 12.97 -7.25 10.79
C ARG A 41 13.07 -7.68 12.25
N TYR A 42 12.02 -8.25 12.83
CA TYR A 42 11.97 -8.69 14.23
C TYR A 42 11.39 -10.09 14.34
N ALA A 43 11.79 -10.81 15.38
CA ALA A 43 11.34 -12.17 15.64
C ALA A 43 9.90 -12.18 16.20
N ASN A 44 9.23 -13.32 15.98
CA ASN A 44 7.88 -13.58 16.48
C ASN A 44 6.81 -12.58 15.95
N ALA A 45 7.04 -11.99 14.80
CA ALA A 45 6.02 -11.22 14.11
C ALA A 45 4.75 -12.06 13.87
N PRO A 46 3.55 -11.45 13.77
CA PRO A 46 2.28 -12.18 13.71
C PRO A 46 2.22 -13.30 12.67
N ALA A 47 2.66 -13.08 11.44
CA ALA A 47 2.68 -14.11 10.41
C ALA A 47 3.68 -15.22 10.69
N MET A 48 4.80 -14.94 11.36
CA MET A 48 5.80 -15.96 11.74
C MET A 48 5.24 -17.00 12.70
N GLN A 49 4.20 -16.64 13.47
CA GLN A 49 3.58 -17.54 14.44
C GLN A 49 2.72 -18.63 13.79
N VAL A 50 2.33 -18.44 12.53
CA VAL A 50 1.49 -19.39 11.78
C VAL A 50 2.21 -19.95 10.54
N ALA A 51 3.26 -19.32 10.05
CA ALA A 51 4.01 -19.75 8.88
C ALA A 51 4.76 -21.10 9.13
N HIS A 52 5.10 -21.81 8.06
CA HIS A 52 5.92 -23.04 8.15
C HIS A 52 7.35 -22.75 8.57
N GLN A 53 7.87 -21.60 8.16
CA GLN A 53 9.22 -21.15 8.50
C GLN A 53 9.22 -19.64 8.76
N ALA A 54 10.13 -19.19 9.63
CA ALA A 54 10.34 -17.78 9.93
C ALA A 54 11.78 -17.35 9.65
N ARG A 55 11.97 -16.13 9.16
CA ARG A 55 13.29 -15.52 8.94
C ARG A 55 13.28 -14.09 9.45
N VAL A 56 14.35 -13.73 10.15
CA VAL A 56 14.56 -12.35 10.63
C VAL A 56 15.69 -11.73 9.81
N LEU A 57 15.41 -10.62 9.13
CA LEU A 57 16.41 -9.87 8.38
C LEU A 57 15.98 -8.41 8.26
N ASP A 58 16.96 -7.53 8.02
CA ASP A 58 16.65 -6.18 7.54
C ASP A 58 16.23 -6.26 6.07
N MET A 59 14.95 -6.06 5.81
CA MET A 59 14.41 -6.15 4.44
C MET A 59 14.83 -4.97 3.54
N LEU A 60 15.40 -3.91 4.12
CA LEU A 60 16.03 -2.82 3.36
C LEU A 60 17.47 -3.17 2.91
N ASP A 61 18.06 -4.23 3.48
CA ASP A 61 19.35 -4.77 3.03
C ASP A 61 19.14 -5.68 1.81
N GLY A 62 19.44 -5.16 0.62
CA GLY A 62 19.30 -5.90 -0.64
C GLY A 62 20.19 -7.15 -0.71
N ALA A 63 21.35 -7.16 -0.06
CA ALA A 63 22.23 -8.35 -0.04
C ALA A 63 21.63 -9.44 0.84
N ALA A 64 21.10 -9.09 2.01
CA ALA A 64 20.39 -10.02 2.88
C ALA A 64 19.13 -10.59 2.22
N LEU A 65 18.33 -9.74 1.54
CA LEU A 65 17.16 -10.19 0.78
C LEU A 65 17.54 -11.17 -0.32
N ARG A 66 18.56 -10.87 -1.11
CA ARG A 66 19.06 -11.75 -2.17
C ARG A 66 19.55 -13.11 -1.63
N ALA A 67 20.28 -13.08 -0.53
CA ALA A 67 20.76 -14.30 0.13
C ALA A 67 19.59 -15.15 0.62
N LEU A 68 18.57 -14.56 1.21
CA LEU A 68 17.37 -15.26 1.64
C LEU A 68 16.63 -15.91 0.47
N VAL A 69 16.44 -15.19 -0.63
CA VAL A 69 15.78 -15.73 -1.84
C VAL A 69 16.58 -16.91 -2.41
N ALA A 70 17.91 -16.82 -2.43
CA ALA A 70 18.78 -17.91 -2.90
C ALA A 70 18.73 -19.16 -1.97
N GLU A 71 18.58 -18.97 -0.67
CA GLU A 71 18.41 -20.05 0.33
C GLU A 71 17.07 -20.74 0.17
N VAL A 72 15.98 -19.93 0.18
CA VAL A 72 14.59 -20.43 0.24
C VAL A 72 14.11 -20.95 -1.11
N LYS A 73 14.58 -20.33 -2.20
CA LYS A 73 14.13 -20.61 -3.58
C LYS A 73 12.61 -20.60 -3.70
N PRO A 74 11.96 -19.48 -3.42
CA PRO A 74 10.51 -19.38 -3.46
C PRO A 74 10.00 -19.43 -4.91
N ASP A 75 8.81 -19.99 -5.09
CA ASP A 75 8.09 -19.92 -6.37
C ASP A 75 7.46 -18.55 -6.59
N LEU A 76 7.13 -17.85 -5.47
CA LEU A 76 6.61 -16.49 -5.50
C LEU A 76 7.05 -15.70 -4.25
N ILE A 77 7.22 -14.41 -4.45
CA ILE A 77 7.47 -13.43 -3.39
C ILE A 77 6.24 -12.53 -3.27
N ILE A 78 5.76 -12.33 -2.05
CA ILE A 78 4.61 -11.48 -1.74
C ILE A 78 5.08 -10.37 -0.81
N PRO A 79 5.27 -9.14 -1.30
CA PRO A 79 5.47 -7.97 -0.46
C PRO A 79 4.18 -7.66 0.32
N GLU A 80 4.27 -7.67 1.66
CA GLU A 80 3.16 -7.26 2.53
C GLU A 80 3.36 -5.86 3.09
N ILE A 81 4.59 -5.35 2.99
CA ILE A 81 4.92 -3.97 3.30
C ILE A 81 5.75 -3.36 2.16
N GLU A 82 5.79 -2.05 2.09
CA GLU A 82 6.56 -1.32 1.07
C GLU A 82 8.03 -1.10 1.49
N ALA A 83 8.38 -1.23 2.78
CA ALA A 83 9.72 -1.00 3.32
C ALA A 83 10.68 -2.17 3.04
N ILE A 84 10.97 -2.39 1.77
CA ILE A 84 11.78 -3.47 1.22
C ILE A 84 12.86 -2.86 0.31
N ALA A 85 13.97 -3.57 0.09
CA ALA A 85 14.97 -3.23 -0.93
C ALA A 85 14.38 -3.43 -2.34
N THR A 86 13.52 -2.49 -2.78
CA THR A 86 12.71 -2.61 -4.00
C THR A 86 13.54 -2.72 -5.26
N ASP A 87 14.74 -2.12 -5.31
CA ASP A 87 15.65 -2.28 -6.45
C ASP A 87 16.17 -3.72 -6.55
N THR A 88 16.47 -4.35 -5.41
CA THR A 88 16.84 -5.77 -5.37
C THR A 88 15.66 -6.65 -5.78
N LEU A 89 14.46 -6.33 -5.32
CA LEU A 89 13.25 -7.05 -5.71
C LEU A 89 13.00 -6.99 -7.22
N ALA A 90 13.18 -5.80 -7.82
CA ALA A 90 13.07 -5.61 -9.26
C ALA A 90 14.14 -6.39 -10.06
N ALA A 91 15.37 -6.44 -9.55
CA ALA A 91 16.43 -7.24 -10.17
C ALA A 91 16.12 -8.75 -10.10
N LEU A 92 15.62 -9.24 -8.97
CA LEU A 92 15.20 -10.65 -8.82
C LEU A 92 14.04 -10.98 -9.76
N GLU A 93 13.09 -10.07 -9.94
CA GLU A 93 11.98 -10.25 -10.89
C GLU A 93 12.49 -10.36 -12.34
N GLN A 94 13.48 -9.54 -12.74
CA GLN A 94 14.14 -9.64 -14.05
C GLN A 94 14.92 -10.96 -14.23
N GLU A 95 15.41 -11.54 -13.14
CA GLU A 95 16.06 -12.86 -13.09
C GLU A 95 15.05 -14.03 -13.15
N GLY A 96 13.75 -13.73 -13.18
CA GLY A 96 12.69 -14.71 -13.32
C GLY A 96 12.00 -15.13 -12.02
N VAL A 97 12.32 -14.47 -10.89
CA VAL A 97 11.60 -14.70 -9.64
C VAL A 97 10.23 -14.02 -9.74
N LYS A 98 9.17 -14.75 -9.42
CA LYS A 98 7.81 -14.23 -9.49
C LYS A 98 7.51 -13.36 -8.27
N VAL A 99 7.16 -12.10 -8.49
CA VAL A 99 6.70 -11.15 -7.45
C VAL A 99 5.23 -10.83 -7.68
N VAL A 100 4.43 -10.78 -6.61
CA VAL A 100 2.98 -10.56 -6.67
C VAL A 100 2.62 -9.33 -5.83
N PRO A 101 2.04 -8.29 -6.45
CA PRO A 101 1.65 -8.19 -7.87
C PRO A 101 2.82 -8.01 -8.82
N ASN A 102 3.81 -7.19 -8.51
CA ASN A 102 5.13 -7.06 -9.14
C ASN A 102 6.03 -6.09 -8.35
N ALA A 103 7.33 -6.13 -8.63
CA ALA A 103 8.31 -5.27 -7.95
C ALA A 103 8.09 -3.77 -8.25
N ARG A 104 7.67 -3.43 -9.47
CA ARG A 104 7.40 -2.05 -9.88
C ARG A 104 6.26 -1.42 -9.07
N ALA A 105 5.17 -2.16 -8.84
CA ALA A 105 4.05 -1.68 -8.03
C ALA A 105 4.52 -1.35 -6.60
N THR A 106 5.26 -2.26 -5.98
CA THR A 106 5.84 -2.06 -4.63
C THR A 106 6.77 -0.83 -4.60
N GLN A 107 7.62 -0.67 -5.61
CA GLN A 107 8.56 0.46 -5.71
C GLN A 107 7.84 1.81 -5.85
N LEU A 108 6.82 1.88 -6.71
CA LEU A 108 6.06 3.12 -6.94
C LEU A 108 5.23 3.52 -5.73
N THR A 109 4.65 2.56 -5.01
CA THR A 109 3.79 2.84 -3.86
C THR A 109 4.58 3.11 -2.58
N MET A 110 5.82 2.57 -2.46
CA MET A 110 6.74 2.95 -1.40
C MET A 110 7.08 4.46 -1.45
N ASN A 111 7.07 5.05 -2.63
CA ASN A 111 7.41 6.45 -2.87
C ASN A 111 6.17 7.25 -3.28
N ARG A 112 5.59 8.03 -2.34
CA ARG A 112 4.42 8.88 -2.63
C ARG A 112 4.61 9.80 -3.83
N GLU A 113 5.83 10.24 -4.15
CA GLU A 113 6.08 11.04 -5.35
C GLU A 113 5.84 10.23 -6.60
N GLY A 114 6.32 8.99 -6.66
CA GLY A 114 6.15 8.10 -7.80
C GLY A 114 4.68 7.85 -8.12
N ILE A 115 3.92 7.41 -7.14
CA ILE A 115 2.49 7.12 -7.34
C ILE A 115 1.66 8.38 -7.58
N ARG A 116 1.96 9.51 -6.92
CA ARG A 116 1.25 10.77 -7.13
C ARG A 116 1.45 11.30 -8.54
N ARG A 117 2.69 11.30 -9.05
CA ARG A 117 2.98 11.71 -10.43
C ARG A 117 2.37 10.76 -11.45
N LEU A 118 2.40 9.45 -11.21
CA LEU A 118 1.71 8.49 -12.06
C LEU A 118 0.22 8.82 -12.17
N ALA A 119 -0.46 8.99 -11.04
CA ALA A 119 -1.90 9.27 -11.03
C ALA A 119 -2.25 10.63 -11.67
N ALA A 120 -1.59 11.70 -11.24
CA ALA A 120 -1.95 13.06 -11.65
C ALA A 120 -1.39 13.45 -13.02
N GLU A 121 -0.09 13.15 -13.29
CA GLU A 121 0.60 13.68 -14.47
C GLU A 121 0.55 12.69 -15.66
N THR A 122 0.64 11.39 -15.39
CA THR A 122 0.64 10.37 -16.47
C THR A 122 -0.78 9.93 -16.82
N LEU A 123 -1.60 9.64 -15.81
CA LEU A 123 -2.95 9.12 -16.02
C LEU A 123 -4.02 10.23 -16.08
N GLY A 124 -3.67 11.46 -15.69
CA GLY A 124 -4.61 12.60 -15.69
C GLY A 124 -5.79 12.42 -14.75
N LEU A 125 -5.62 11.66 -13.66
CA LEU A 125 -6.68 11.39 -12.70
C LEU A 125 -6.89 12.60 -11.78
N PRO A 126 -8.12 12.86 -11.34
CA PRO A 126 -8.37 13.81 -10.26
C PRO A 126 -7.62 13.41 -9.00
N THR A 127 -6.79 14.32 -8.48
CA THR A 127 -6.07 14.17 -7.20
C THR A 127 -6.16 15.50 -6.45
N SER A 128 -5.77 15.52 -5.17
CA SER A 128 -5.48 16.80 -4.50
C SER A 128 -4.40 17.58 -5.26
N ALA A 129 -4.48 18.91 -5.26
CA ALA A 129 -3.36 19.74 -5.70
C ALA A 129 -2.14 19.45 -4.81
N TYR A 130 -0.94 19.42 -5.36
CA TYR A 130 0.24 19.04 -4.55
C TYR A 130 1.51 19.77 -4.97
N ARG A 131 2.46 19.83 -4.03
CA ARG A 131 3.84 20.26 -4.24
C ARG A 131 4.78 19.39 -3.40
N PHE A 132 5.96 19.11 -3.93
CA PHE A 132 7.04 18.45 -3.17
C PHE A 132 8.02 19.50 -2.67
N ALA A 133 8.61 19.26 -1.50
CA ALA A 133 9.63 20.11 -0.90
C ALA A 133 10.73 19.28 -0.25
N GLN A 134 12.00 19.66 -0.50
CA GLN A 134 13.19 19.01 0.05
C GLN A 134 13.86 19.85 1.14
N SER A 135 13.59 21.15 1.15
CA SER A 135 14.06 22.09 2.17
C SER A 135 12.91 22.81 2.85
N LYS A 136 13.20 23.46 3.96
CA LYS A 136 12.20 24.26 4.67
C LYS A 136 11.71 25.45 3.83
N GLU A 137 12.61 26.06 3.07
CA GLU A 137 12.29 27.18 2.17
C GLU A 137 11.32 26.72 1.07
N GLU A 138 11.59 25.56 0.44
CA GLU A 138 10.70 24.95 -0.55
C GLU A 138 9.35 24.58 0.07
N PHE A 139 9.36 24.10 1.34
CA PHE A 139 8.13 23.76 2.06
C PHE A 139 7.25 24.98 2.30
N VAL A 140 7.84 26.10 2.76
CA VAL A 140 7.10 27.38 2.91
C VAL A 140 6.47 27.78 1.59
N ALA A 141 7.26 27.80 0.51
CA ALA A 141 6.76 28.16 -0.83
C ALA A 141 5.67 27.19 -1.33
N ALA A 142 5.79 25.88 -1.00
CA ALA A 142 4.77 24.89 -1.32
C ALA A 142 3.45 25.14 -0.58
N VAL A 143 3.51 25.46 0.71
CA VAL A 143 2.32 25.81 1.51
C VAL A 143 1.66 27.09 1.00
N GLU A 144 2.45 28.11 0.67
CA GLU A 144 1.92 29.36 0.07
C GLU A 144 1.23 29.11 -1.28
N ALA A 145 1.81 28.26 -2.13
CA ALA A 145 1.26 27.94 -3.44
C ALA A 145 -0.01 27.06 -3.37
N ILE A 146 -0.09 26.14 -2.43
CA ILE A 146 -1.25 25.25 -2.23
C ILE A 146 -2.37 25.97 -1.48
N GLY A 147 -2.02 26.80 -0.49
CA GLY A 147 -2.95 27.46 0.40
C GLY A 147 -3.38 26.58 1.60
N LEU A 148 -4.15 27.21 2.50
CA LEU A 148 -4.68 26.52 3.69
C LEU A 148 -6.18 26.24 3.53
N PRO A 149 -6.70 25.16 4.12
CA PRO A 149 -5.95 24.11 4.80
C PRO A 149 -5.20 23.20 3.83
N CYS A 150 -4.04 22.66 4.25
CA CYS A 150 -3.30 21.67 3.49
C CYS A 150 -2.81 20.54 4.38
N VAL A 151 -2.53 19.39 3.76
CA VAL A 151 -2.00 18.20 4.45
C VAL A 151 -0.53 18.06 4.10
N VAL A 152 0.30 17.91 5.12
CA VAL A 152 1.74 17.71 5.00
C VAL A 152 2.08 16.28 5.36
N LYS A 153 2.81 15.58 4.49
CA LYS A 153 3.19 14.16 4.67
C LYS A 153 4.65 13.95 4.30
N PRO A 154 5.41 13.09 5.01
CA PRO A 154 6.66 12.57 4.47
C PRO A 154 6.41 11.78 3.18
N VAL A 155 7.32 11.88 2.21
CA VAL A 155 7.19 11.09 0.96
C VAL A 155 7.29 9.59 1.23
N MET A 156 8.09 9.20 2.20
CA MET A 156 8.27 7.79 2.61
C MET A 156 7.79 7.59 4.04
N SER A 157 6.50 7.39 4.22
CA SER A 157 5.88 7.03 5.51
C SER A 157 4.63 6.21 5.28
N SER A 158 4.14 5.52 6.32
CA SER A 158 2.89 4.78 6.32
C SER A 158 2.14 5.01 7.61
N SER A 159 0.86 4.65 7.66
CA SER A 159 0.01 4.73 8.85
C SER A 159 -0.02 6.13 9.46
N GLY A 160 -0.12 7.17 8.63
CA GLY A 160 -0.25 8.56 9.08
C GLY A 160 0.96 9.17 9.81
N LYS A 161 2.07 8.42 10.00
CA LYS A 161 3.24 8.92 10.74
C LYS A 161 3.87 10.12 10.05
N GLY A 162 4.04 11.22 10.80
CA GLY A 162 4.54 12.50 10.28
C GLY A 162 3.53 13.28 9.44
N GLN A 163 2.28 12.82 9.33
CA GLN A 163 1.21 13.53 8.64
C GLN A 163 0.58 14.57 9.57
N SER A 164 0.37 15.77 9.06
CA SER A 164 -0.33 16.83 9.78
C SER A 164 -1.26 17.62 8.85
N LEU A 165 -2.41 18.04 9.40
CA LEU A 165 -3.32 18.97 8.76
C LEU A 165 -2.97 20.39 9.21
N LEU A 166 -2.37 21.17 8.31
CA LEU A 166 -1.99 22.56 8.54
C LEU A 166 -3.16 23.50 8.22
N ARG A 167 -3.68 24.16 9.25
CA ARG A 167 -4.79 25.13 9.15
C ARG A 167 -4.34 26.56 9.42
N ASP A 168 -3.17 26.73 10.04
CA ASP A 168 -2.63 28.00 10.48
C ASP A 168 -1.12 28.04 10.23
N LEU A 169 -0.65 29.11 9.61
CA LEU A 169 0.78 29.35 9.34
C LEU A 169 1.63 29.42 10.61
N ALA A 170 1.05 29.74 11.76
CA ALA A 170 1.76 29.73 13.05
C ALA A 170 2.29 28.33 13.41
N ARG A 171 1.70 27.25 12.86
CA ARG A 171 2.12 25.86 13.09
C ARG A 171 3.02 25.29 11.98
N LEU A 172 3.49 26.12 11.07
CA LEU A 172 4.29 25.69 9.91
C LEU A 172 5.58 24.97 10.34
N ASP A 173 6.30 25.52 11.31
CA ASP A 173 7.55 24.94 11.83
C ASP A 173 7.32 23.60 12.53
N GLU A 174 6.25 23.50 13.30
CA GLU A 174 5.85 22.26 13.97
C GLU A 174 5.51 21.17 12.94
N SER A 175 4.71 21.51 11.92
CA SER A 175 4.33 20.59 10.85
C SER A 175 5.53 20.06 10.05
N TRP A 176 6.48 20.96 9.71
CA TRP A 176 7.73 20.56 9.06
C TRP A 176 8.53 19.59 9.93
N THR A 177 8.75 19.94 11.19
CA THR A 177 9.52 19.12 12.13
C THR A 177 8.90 17.74 12.30
N TYR A 178 7.59 17.69 12.52
CA TYR A 178 6.87 16.42 12.65
C TYR A 178 6.97 15.56 11.40
N ALA A 179 6.88 16.15 10.20
CA ALA A 179 7.06 15.41 8.96
C ALA A 179 8.49 14.87 8.78
N GLN A 180 9.51 15.58 9.30
CA GLN A 180 10.89 15.10 9.26
C GLN A 180 11.17 13.95 10.25
N GLU A 181 10.45 13.89 11.36
CA GLU A 181 10.58 12.84 12.39
C GLU A 181 9.81 11.58 12.03
N GLY A 182 8.69 11.70 11.30
CA GLY A 182 7.81 10.60 10.93
C GLY A 182 8.25 9.79 9.69
N GLY A 183 9.28 10.24 8.97
CA GLY A 183 9.77 9.57 7.76
C GLY A 183 10.51 8.27 8.06
N ARG A 184 10.15 7.16 7.37
CA ARG A 184 10.83 5.86 7.52
C ARG A 184 12.28 5.85 7.00
N ALA A 185 12.60 6.72 6.04
CA ALA A 185 13.94 6.89 5.48
C ALA A 185 14.72 8.04 6.11
N GLY A 186 14.32 8.52 7.30
CA GLY A 186 14.92 9.67 7.97
C GLY A 186 14.42 11.00 7.40
N ARG A 187 15.20 12.08 7.64
CA ARG A 187 14.88 13.43 7.15
C ARG A 187 14.91 13.46 5.63
N GLY A 188 13.86 13.98 5.01
CA GLY A 188 13.75 13.92 3.57
C GLY A 188 12.64 14.79 3.00
N LYS A 189 12.30 14.47 1.76
CA LYS A 189 11.26 15.17 1.00
C LYS A 189 9.90 15.00 1.64
N VAL A 190 9.11 16.07 1.63
CA VAL A 190 7.70 16.07 2.00
C VAL A 190 6.82 16.37 0.80
N ILE A 191 5.57 15.97 0.87
CA ILE A 191 4.49 16.42 -0.02
C ILE A 191 3.56 17.33 0.78
N VAL A 192 3.19 18.46 0.16
CA VAL A 192 2.14 19.36 0.62
C VAL A 192 0.95 19.18 -0.31
N GLU A 193 -0.17 18.73 0.22
CA GLU A 193 -1.40 18.45 -0.54
C GLU A 193 -2.52 19.41 -0.13
N GLY A 194 -3.23 19.95 -1.09
CA GLY A 194 -4.44 20.72 -0.84
C GLY A 194 -5.49 19.83 -0.16
N PHE A 195 -6.18 20.36 0.82
CA PHE A 195 -7.26 19.64 1.49
C PHE A 195 -8.44 19.41 0.51
N VAL A 196 -8.82 18.17 0.33
CA VAL A 196 -10.02 17.79 -0.44
C VAL A 196 -11.21 17.80 0.52
N PRO A 197 -12.23 18.62 0.30
CA PRO A 197 -13.42 18.64 1.16
C PRO A 197 -14.36 17.47 0.81
N PHE A 198 -13.92 16.25 1.11
CA PHE A 198 -14.70 15.03 0.85
C PHE A 198 -15.80 14.83 1.90
N GLU A 199 -16.84 14.08 1.53
CA GLU A 199 -17.91 13.63 2.42
C GLU A 199 -17.56 12.34 3.14
N TYR A 200 -16.88 11.43 2.43
CA TYR A 200 -16.38 10.16 2.96
C TYR A 200 -15.22 9.62 2.11
N GLU A 201 -14.46 8.72 2.72
CA GLU A 201 -13.39 7.97 2.08
C GLU A 201 -13.85 6.54 1.83
N ILE A 202 -13.36 5.94 0.75
CA ILE A 202 -13.52 4.52 0.49
C ILE A 202 -12.18 3.86 0.17
N THR A 203 -12.08 2.59 0.50
CA THR A 203 -11.12 1.67 -0.10
C THR A 203 -11.87 0.80 -1.10
N LEU A 204 -11.45 0.83 -2.36
CA LEU A 204 -11.93 -0.05 -3.40
C LEU A 204 -10.92 -1.16 -3.64
N LEU A 205 -11.15 -2.33 -3.05
CA LEU A 205 -10.32 -3.50 -3.31
C LEU A 205 -10.49 -3.92 -4.76
N THR A 206 -9.38 -3.91 -5.48
CA THR A 206 -9.33 -4.13 -6.92
C THR A 206 -8.39 -5.28 -7.21
N VAL A 207 -8.89 -6.33 -7.80
CA VAL A 207 -8.12 -7.54 -8.16
C VAL A 207 -7.83 -7.52 -9.64
N ARG A 208 -6.55 -7.54 -10.00
CA ARG A 208 -6.12 -7.77 -11.38
C ARG A 208 -5.76 -9.24 -11.55
N ALA A 209 -6.57 -9.96 -12.31
CA ALA A 209 -6.44 -11.37 -12.58
C ALA A 209 -6.19 -11.62 -14.07
N VAL A 210 -5.98 -12.89 -14.44
CA VAL A 210 -5.71 -13.28 -15.84
C VAL A 210 -6.90 -13.04 -16.78
N ASP A 211 -8.10 -13.01 -16.24
CA ASP A 211 -9.38 -12.79 -16.95
C ASP A 211 -9.87 -11.34 -16.90
N GLY A 212 -9.15 -10.44 -16.21
CA GLY A 212 -9.49 -9.02 -16.17
C GLY A 212 -9.28 -8.36 -14.81
N ILE A 213 -9.96 -7.24 -14.64
CA ILE A 213 -10.00 -6.47 -13.39
C ILE A 213 -11.35 -6.65 -12.74
N HIS A 214 -11.33 -7.04 -11.47
CA HIS A 214 -12.50 -7.28 -10.64
C HIS A 214 -12.50 -6.33 -9.45
N PHE A 215 -13.68 -5.95 -8.99
CA PHE A 215 -13.85 -5.02 -7.87
C PHE A 215 -14.70 -5.68 -6.79
N CYS A 216 -14.28 -5.55 -5.54
CA CYS A 216 -15.14 -5.80 -4.41
C CYS A 216 -16.15 -4.65 -4.24
N GLU A 217 -17.17 -4.85 -3.40
CA GLU A 217 -18.01 -3.73 -2.97
C GLU A 217 -17.17 -2.69 -2.23
N PRO A 218 -17.45 -1.38 -2.40
CA PRO A 218 -16.68 -0.34 -1.76
C PRO A 218 -16.72 -0.44 -0.24
N ILE A 219 -15.58 -0.26 0.38
CA ILE A 219 -15.42 -0.27 1.83
C ILE A 219 -15.36 1.17 2.31
N GLY A 220 -16.33 1.56 3.13
CA GLY A 220 -16.26 2.80 3.90
C GLY A 220 -15.42 2.59 5.15
N HIS A 221 -14.69 3.62 5.56
CA HIS A 221 -13.89 3.53 6.78
C HIS A 221 -13.82 4.88 7.50
N ARG A 222 -13.49 4.82 8.77
CA ARG A 222 -13.21 5.98 9.61
C ARG A 222 -11.80 5.88 10.14
N GLN A 223 -11.07 6.97 9.96
CA GLN A 223 -9.75 7.17 10.57
C GLN A 223 -9.85 8.26 11.65
N GLU A 224 -9.02 8.17 12.68
CA GLU A 224 -8.93 9.15 13.74
C GLU A 224 -7.46 9.36 14.08
N ASP A 225 -6.98 10.59 13.95
CA ASP A 225 -5.57 10.96 14.11
C ASP A 225 -4.59 10.17 13.20
N GLY A 226 -5.07 9.75 12.02
CA GLY A 226 -4.30 8.94 11.06
C GLY A 226 -4.34 7.44 11.34
N ASP A 227 -4.99 6.99 12.42
CA ASP A 227 -5.18 5.59 12.74
C ASP A 227 -6.53 5.08 12.23
N TYR A 228 -6.52 3.91 11.60
CA TYR A 228 -7.73 3.16 11.27
C TYR A 228 -8.51 2.80 12.55
N ARG A 229 -9.82 3.03 12.54
CA ARG A 229 -10.71 2.75 13.68
C ARG A 229 -11.79 1.74 13.35
N GLU A 230 -12.47 1.92 12.23
CA GLU A 230 -13.55 1.02 11.80
C GLU A 230 -13.72 1.03 10.28
N SER A 231 -14.25 -0.06 9.75
CA SER A 231 -14.67 -0.18 8.36
C SER A 231 -15.99 -0.92 8.26
N TRP A 232 -16.72 -0.69 7.18
CA TRP A 232 -17.98 -1.34 6.84
C TRP A 232 -18.06 -1.57 5.35
N GLN A 233 -18.81 -2.60 4.96
CA GLN A 233 -19.03 -2.97 3.56
C GLN A 233 -20.46 -3.50 3.39
N PRO A 234 -21.21 -3.04 2.36
CA PRO A 234 -20.80 -2.03 1.38
C PRO A 234 -20.92 -0.60 1.91
N GLN A 235 -20.10 0.33 1.38
CA GLN A 235 -20.34 1.75 1.52
C GLN A 235 -21.42 2.19 0.54
N ALA A 236 -22.52 2.75 1.06
CA ALA A 236 -23.56 3.32 0.21
C ALA A 236 -23.02 4.55 -0.55
N MET A 237 -23.22 4.57 -1.86
CA MET A 237 -22.82 5.67 -2.73
C MET A 237 -23.68 5.71 -4.00
N SER A 238 -23.61 6.80 -4.77
CA SER A 238 -24.33 6.88 -6.03
C SER A 238 -23.74 5.92 -7.07
N GLU A 239 -24.57 5.45 -8.01
CA GLU A 239 -24.10 4.59 -9.11
C GLU A 239 -23.03 5.28 -9.94
N LEU A 240 -23.11 6.61 -10.13
CA LEU A 240 -22.14 7.38 -10.88
C LEU A 240 -20.81 7.50 -10.13
N ALA A 241 -20.83 7.75 -8.81
CA ALA A 241 -19.62 7.76 -8.00
C ALA A 241 -18.94 6.38 -7.99
N LEU A 242 -19.73 5.30 -7.87
CA LEU A 242 -19.21 3.93 -7.95
C LEU A 242 -18.56 3.64 -9.30
N ALA A 243 -19.22 4.01 -10.41
CA ALA A 243 -18.68 3.82 -11.76
C ALA A 243 -17.34 4.58 -11.95
N ARG A 244 -17.28 5.84 -11.51
CA ARG A 244 -16.06 6.65 -11.55
C ARG A 244 -14.95 6.08 -10.66
N SER A 245 -15.30 5.59 -9.48
CA SER A 245 -14.35 4.95 -8.58
C SER A 245 -13.70 3.71 -9.22
N LYS A 246 -14.51 2.87 -9.87
CA LYS A 246 -14.02 1.72 -10.62
C LYS A 246 -13.13 2.12 -11.81
N GLU A 247 -13.48 3.20 -12.52
CA GLU A 247 -12.66 3.71 -13.62
C GLU A 247 -11.29 4.21 -13.14
N VAL A 248 -11.25 4.99 -12.05
CA VAL A 248 -10.01 5.47 -11.44
C VAL A 248 -9.15 4.30 -10.99
N ALA A 249 -9.73 3.34 -10.26
CA ALA A 249 -9.02 2.17 -9.75
C ALA A 249 -8.47 1.30 -10.89
N ALA A 250 -9.25 1.04 -11.94
CA ALA A 250 -8.81 0.28 -13.11
C ALA A 250 -7.58 0.93 -13.76
N LYS A 251 -7.63 2.23 -14.05
CA LYS A 251 -6.50 2.96 -14.67
C LYS A 251 -5.22 2.87 -13.84
N VAL A 252 -5.34 3.02 -12.52
CA VAL A 252 -4.18 2.93 -11.61
C VAL A 252 -3.60 1.52 -11.61
N VAL A 253 -4.44 0.50 -11.45
CA VAL A 253 -4.02 -0.90 -11.36
C VAL A 253 -3.45 -1.40 -12.69
N GLU A 254 -4.01 -1.01 -13.84
CA GLU A 254 -3.44 -1.29 -15.16
C GLU A 254 -2.04 -0.66 -15.32
N ALA A 255 -1.88 0.58 -14.91
CA ALA A 255 -0.59 1.29 -15.01
C ALA A 255 0.47 0.70 -14.07
N LEU A 256 0.09 0.19 -12.90
CA LEU A 256 1.00 -0.52 -12.00
C LEU A 256 1.41 -1.88 -12.56
N GLY A 257 0.50 -2.57 -13.22
CA GLY A 257 0.75 -3.89 -13.80
C GLY A 257 0.77 -5.02 -12.77
N GLY A 258 1.22 -6.21 -13.20
CA GLY A 258 1.22 -7.41 -12.38
C GLY A 258 -0.18 -8.01 -12.18
N TYR A 259 -0.26 -9.10 -11.44
CA TYR A 259 -1.51 -9.74 -11.01
C TYR A 259 -1.56 -9.79 -9.50
N GLY A 260 -2.70 -9.45 -8.92
CA GLY A 260 -2.87 -9.46 -7.47
C GLY A 260 -3.93 -8.48 -7.00
N LEU A 261 -3.94 -8.25 -5.71
CA LEU A 261 -4.86 -7.37 -5.03
C LEU A 261 -4.25 -5.98 -4.84
N PHE A 262 -5.10 -4.96 -5.00
CA PHE A 262 -4.75 -3.56 -4.80
C PHE A 262 -5.84 -2.89 -3.96
N GLY A 263 -5.48 -2.27 -2.86
CA GLY A 263 -6.34 -1.40 -2.07
C GLY A 263 -6.27 0.03 -2.61
N VAL A 264 -7.26 0.47 -3.35
CA VAL A 264 -7.30 1.83 -3.92
C VAL A 264 -8.13 2.74 -3.04
N GLU A 265 -7.50 3.77 -2.46
CA GLU A 265 -8.16 4.75 -1.60
C GLU A 265 -8.62 5.96 -2.39
N LEU A 266 -9.88 6.34 -2.19
CA LEU A 266 -10.55 7.39 -2.93
C LEU A 266 -11.32 8.31 -1.99
N PHE A 267 -11.27 9.62 -2.25
CA PHE A 267 -12.13 10.62 -1.63
C PHE A 267 -13.38 10.84 -2.47
N ILE A 268 -14.54 10.92 -1.82
CA ILE A 268 -15.84 11.04 -2.47
C ILE A 268 -16.57 12.29 -1.96
N ARG A 269 -17.11 13.08 -2.90
CA ARG A 269 -18.06 14.17 -2.61
C ARG A 269 -19.14 14.18 -3.68
N GLY A 270 -20.36 13.83 -3.30
CA GLY A 270 -21.43 13.60 -4.27
C GLY A 270 -20.99 12.58 -5.31
N ASP A 271 -20.90 12.98 -6.58
CA ASP A 271 -20.43 12.16 -7.70
C ASP A 271 -18.94 12.37 -8.04
N GLU A 272 -18.27 13.30 -7.38
CA GLU A 272 -16.85 13.58 -7.63
C GLU A 272 -15.98 12.57 -6.89
N VAL A 273 -14.94 12.08 -7.58
CA VAL A 273 -14.00 11.07 -7.08
C VAL A 273 -12.58 11.56 -7.26
N TRP A 274 -11.78 11.53 -6.20
CA TRP A 274 -10.34 11.85 -6.24
C TRP A 274 -9.52 10.64 -5.80
N PHE A 275 -8.48 10.35 -6.54
CA PHE A 275 -7.47 9.37 -6.13
C PHE A 275 -6.68 9.92 -4.93
N SER A 276 -6.62 9.13 -3.87
CA SER A 276 -5.82 9.40 -2.68
C SER A 276 -4.52 8.60 -2.68
N GLU A 277 -4.61 7.29 -2.54
CA GLU A 277 -3.46 6.38 -2.43
C GLU A 277 -3.79 5.00 -3.01
N VAL A 278 -2.78 4.14 -3.18
CA VAL A 278 -2.96 2.73 -3.51
C VAL A 278 -1.92 1.89 -2.81
N SER A 279 -2.36 0.77 -2.27
CA SER A 279 -1.52 -0.29 -1.69
C SER A 279 -1.56 -1.52 -2.60
N PRO A 280 -0.41 -2.04 -3.10
CA PRO A 280 -0.36 -3.22 -3.98
C PRO A 280 -0.35 -4.51 -3.13
N ARG A 281 -1.27 -4.62 -2.21
CA ARG A 281 -1.37 -5.66 -1.17
C ARG A 281 -2.72 -5.58 -0.46
N PRO A 282 -3.06 -6.54 0.41
CA PRO A 282 -4.19 -6.40 1.33
C PRO A 282 -4.13 -5.09 2.13
N HIS A 283 -5.28 -4.54 2.44
CA HIS A 283 -5.45 -3.26 3.11
C HIS A 283 -6.11 -3.46 4.48
N ASP A 284 -5.69 -2.71 5.50
CA ASP A 284 -6.25 -2.83 6.86
C ASP A 284 -7.77 -2.60 6.91
N THR A 285 -8.30 -1.67 6.10
CA THR A 285 -9.74 -1.49 5.95
C THR A 285 -10.44 -2.72 5.38
N GLY A 286 -9.73 -3.55 4.61
CA GLY A 286 -10.22 -4.77 3.98
C GLY A 286 -10.41 -5.94 4.94
N MET A 287 -9.96 -5.84 6.20
CA MET A 287 -10.24 -6.83 7.24
C MET A 287 -11.73 -7.14 7.40
N VAL A 288 -12.60 -6.18 7.10
CA VAL A 288 -14.07 -6.40 7.11
C VAL A 288 -14.49 -7.50 6.14
N THR A 289 -13.73 -7.77 5.08
CA THR A 289 -14.05 -8.80 4.09
C THR A 289 -14.03 -10.23 4.65
N LEU A 290 -13.42 -10.44 5.81
CA LEU A 290 -13.48 -11.72 6.53
C LEU A 290 -14.92 -12.11 6.94
N ILE A 291 -15.82 -11.13 7.03
CA ILE A 291 -17.21 -11.35 7.48
C ILE A 291 -18.27 -10.78 6.53
N SER A 292 -17.90 -9.98 5.54
CA SER A 292 -18.85 -9.25 4.69
C SER A 292 -19.02 -9.85 3.29
N GLN A 293 -18.16 -10.77 2.88
CA GLN A 293 -18.20 -11.42 1.57
C GLN A 293 -17.69 -12.88 1.65
N ASP A 294 -17.97 -13.68 0.61
CA ASP A 294 -17.67 -15.12 0.60
C ASP A 294 -16.16 -15.41 0.58
N LEU A 295 -15.40 -14.61 -0.15
CA LEU A 295 -13.93 -14.66 -0.18
C LEU A 295 -13.39 -13.38 0.44
N SER A 296 -12.54 -13.51 1.44
CA SER A 296 -11.86 -12.36 2.02
C SER A 296 -10.85 -11.75 1.02
N GLU A 297 -10.38 -10.55 1.31
CA GLU A 297 -9.29 -9.93 0.52
C GLU A 297 -8.01 -10.77 0.51
N PHE A 298 -7.82 -11.62 1.49
CA PHE A 298 -6.67 -12.52 1.61
C PHE A 298 -6.81 -13.78 0.74
N ALA A 299 -8.05 -14.25 0.58
CA ALA A 299 -8.38 -15.43 -0.24
C ALA A 299 -8.39 -15.12 -1.73
#